data_2bf073e813354c04a2c628c434a38828
#
_entry.id   2bf073e813354c04a2c628c434a38828
#
_cell.length_a   1.000
_cell.length_b   1.000
_cell.length_c   1.000
_cell.angle_alpha   90.00
_cell.angle_beta   90.00
_cell.angle_gamma   90.00
#
_symmetry.space_group_name_H-M   'P 1'
#
loop_
_entity.id
_entity.type
_entity.pdbx_description
1 polymer ?
#
loop_
_entity_poly.entity_id
_entity_poly.type
_entity_poly.pdbx_seq_one_letter_code
_entity_poly.pdbx_strand_id
1 'polypeptide(L)'
;MKYCFYYDESEHSRVINLSTVTGETYYDGFLAAIIGWRSDHETAFEQRYHAFEEKYADRKKKGELKSGTIKPKQLVHGFASLNEANVKLLGDFFSIFDENSYIYLFCASKIEYVITQIFKGYRNSVFFDMDAARYSIVKAIVTY
;
A
#
# COMPACT_ATOMS: atom_id res chain seq x y z
N MET A 1 3.13 -5.95 27.83
CA MET A 1 2.08 -5.86 26.80
C MET A 1 2.70 -6.36 25.50
N LYS A 2 2.08 -7.29 24.80
CA LYS A 2 2.60 -7.92 23.56
C LYS A 2 1.65 -7.56 22.41
N TYR A 3 2.21 -7.33 21.23
CA TYR A 3 1.46 -7.01 20.00
C TYR A 3 1.85 -7.97 18.90
N CYS A 4 0.90 -8.29 18.03
CA CYS A 4 1.10 -9.01 16.78
C CYS A 4 1.00 -8.00 15.65
N PHE A 5 1.95 -8.04 14.69
CA PHE A 5 1.96 -7.19 13.51
C PHE A 5 2.13 -8.03 12.27
N TYR A 6 1.40 -7.67 11.22
CA TYR A 6 1.49 -8.25 9.89
C TYR A 6 1.83 -7.14 8.91
N TYR A 7 2.72 -7.45 7.99
CA TYR A 7 3.19 -6.54 6.95
C TYR A 7 2.89 -7.13 5.59
N ASP A 8 2.39 -6.31 4.69
CA ASP A 8 2.22 -6.65 3.28
C ASP A 8 2.57 -5.44 2.41
N GLU A 9 2.97 -5.71 1.17
CA GLU A 9 3.40 -4.69 0.22
C GLU A 9 2.84 -4.94 -1.19
N SER A 10 2.56 -3.87 -1.91
CA SER A 10 2.13 -3.92 -3.29
C SER A 10 3.10 -3.18 -4.20
N GLU A 11 3.17 -3.61 -5.48
CA GLU A 11 3.99 -3.01 -6.54
C GLU A 11 5.51 -3.08 -6.30
N HIS A 12 5.98 -3.86 -5.29
CA HIS A 12 7.38 -3.99 -4.95
C HIS A 12 8.22 -4.67 -6.05
N SER A 13 7.62 -5.59 -6.80
CA SER A 13 8.31 -6.39 -7.83
C SER A 13 8.51 -5.67 -9.16
N ARG A 14 7.95 -4.47 -9.33
CA ARG A 14 8.11 -3.71 -10.58
C ARG A 14 9.55 -3.26 -10.74
N VAL A 15 10.18 -3.71 -11.82
CA VAL A 15 11.57 -3.38 -12.12
C VAL A 15 11.68 -1.93 -12.60
N ILE A 16 12.65 -1.19 -12.06
CA ILE A 16 12.99 0.16 -12.52
C ILE A 16 14.10 0.03 -13.56
N ASN A 17 13.78 0.33 -14.80
CA ASN A 17 14.73 0.44 -15.91
C ASN A 17 14.20 1.45 -16.94
N LEU A 18 15.01 1.78 -17.95
CA LEU A 18 14.66 2.79 -18.94
C LEU A 18 13.30 2.52 -19.59
N SER A 19 13.03 1.29 -19.99
CA SER A 19 11.78 0.93 -20.69
C SER A 19 10.54 1.00 -19.78
N THR A 20 10.71 0.74 -18.48
CA THR A 20 9.59 0.85 -17.53
C THR A 20 9.34 2.28 -17.08
N VAL A 21 10.39 3.08 -16.88
CA VAL A 21 10.28 4.48 -16.44
C VAL A 21 9.69 5.38 -17.54
N THR A 22 10.00 5.11 -18.81
CA THR A 22 9.49 5.89 -19.96
C THR A 22 8.16 5.35 -20.50
N GLY A 23 7.62 4.28 -19.94
CA GLY A 23 6.35 3.68 -20.35
C GLY A 23 5.15 4.51 -19.92
N GLU A 24 4.16 4.72 -20.81
CA GLU A 24 2.92 5.49 -20.52
C GLU A 24 2.15 4.96 -19.30
N THR A 25 2.32 3.69 -18.96
CA THR A 25 1.65 3.05 -17.81
C THR A 25 2.54 2.94 -16.58
N TYR A 26 3.69 3.64 -16.56
CA TYR A 26 4.58 3.59 -15.43
C TYR A 26 3.92 4.19 -14.19
N TYR A 27 4.01 3.45 -13.12
CA TYR A 27 3.57 3.87 -11.80
C TYR A 27 4.72 3.64 -10.80
N ASP A 28 5.22 4.70 -10.22
CA ASP A 28 6.36 4.67 -9.30
C ASP A 28 5.98 4.34 -7.85
N GLY A 29 4.69 4.37 -7.55
CA GLY A 29 4.19 4.17 -6.19
C GLY A 29 4.50 2.78 -5.65
N PHE A 30 5.02 2.75 -4.45
CA PHE A 30 5.17 1.58 -3.59
C PHE A 30 4.27 1.78 -2.38
N LEU A 31 3.41 0.83 -2.12
CA LEU A 31 2.48 0.86 -1.00
C LEU A 31 2.81 -0.27 -0.04
N ALA A 32 2.96 0.04 1.22
CA ALA A 32 3.08 -0.95 2.29
C ALA A 32 2.00 -0.71 3.35
N ALA A 33 1.48 -1.80 3.88
CA ALA A 33 0.51 -1.81 4.97
C ALA A 33 1.06 -2.60 6.15
N ILE A 34 0.94 -2.04 7.34
CA ILE A 34 1.17 -2.75 8.58
C ILE A 34 -0.15 -2.78 9.33
N ILE A 35 -0.60 -3.96 9.67
CA ILE A 35 -1.79 -4.19 10.49
C ILE A 35 -1.35 -4.88 11.75
N GLY A 36 -1.88 -4.46 12.90
CA GLY A 36 -1.52 -5.09 14.16
C GLY A 36 -2.61 -4.95 15.21
N TRP A 37 -2.48 -5.75 16.24
CA TRP A 37 -3.37 -5.75 17.41
C TRP A 37 -2.64 -6.27 18.64
N ARG A 38 -3.25 -6.06 19.79
CA ARG A 38 -2.77 -6.66 21.04
C ARG A 38 -2.98 -8.18 20.99
N SER A 39 -2.00 -8.95 21.48
CA SER A 39 -2.04 -10.43 21.41
C SER A 39 -3.22 -11.05 22.15
N ASP A 40 -3.78 -10.36 23.15
CA ASP A 40 -4.98 -10.80 23.86
C ASP A 40 -6.28 -10.62 23.04
N HIS A 41 -6.23 -9.89 21.92
CA HIS A 41 -7.34 -9.72 20.98
C HIS A 41 -7.20 -10.58 19.70
N GLU A 42 -6.13 -11.36 19.54
CA GLU A 42 -5.83 -12.13 18.36
C GLU A 42 -6.98 -13.06 17.93
N THR A 43 -7.47 -13.88 18.87
CA THR A 43 -8.57 -14.80 18.58
C THR A 43 -9.85 -14.08 18.14
N ALA A 44 -10.17 -12.94 18.75
CA ALA A 44 -11.35 -12.18 18.38
C ALA A 44 -11.20 -11.54 16.98
N PHE A 45 -9.97 -11.10 16.64
CA PHE A 45 -9.67 -10.58 15.31
C PHE A 45 -9.76 -11.68 14.24
N GLU A 46 -9.18 -12.86 14.49
CA GLU A 46 -9.25 -14.01 13.61
C GLU A 46 -10.70 -14.46 13.34
N GLN A 47 -11.52 -14.51 14.37
CA GLN A 47 -12.94 -14.87 14.23
C GLN A 47 -13.69 -13.88 13.32
N ARG A 48 -13.47 -12.57 13.49
CA ARG A 48 -14.07 -11.54 12.64
C ARG A 48 -13.58 -11.65 11.19
N TYR A 49 -12.28 -11.90 11.01
CA TYR A 49 -11.70 -12.07 9.69
C TYR A 49 -12.26 -13.33 8.98
N HIS A 50 -12.33 -14.45 9.65
CA HIS A 50 -12.92 -15.67 9.09
C HIS A 50 -14.40 -15.49 8.75
N ALA A 51 -15.18 -14.87 9.61
CA ALA A 51 -16.58 -14.58 9.32
C ALA A 51 -16.74 -13.69 8.08
N PHE A 52 -15.86 -12.69 7.91
CA PHE A 52 -15.81 -11.89 6.71
C PHE A 52 -15.43 -12.70 5.45
N GLU A 53 -14.40 -13.55 5.54
CA GLU A 53 -14.00 -14.42 4.43
C GLU A 53 -15.07 -15.41 4.01
N GLU A 54 -15.81 -15.99 4.97
CA GLU A 54 -16.93 -16.90 4.71
C GLU A 54 -18.09 -16.16 4.03
N LYS A 55 -18.42 -14.95 4.51
CA LYS A 55 -19.48 -14.12 3.93
C LYS A 55 -19.25 -13.77 2.45
N TYR A 56 -18.00 -13.68 2.05
CA TYR A 56 -17.57 -13.33 0.68
C TYR A 56 -16.83 -14.48 -0.03
N ALA A 57 -17.15 -15.72 0.33
CA ALA A 57 -16.51 -16.91 -0.23
C ALA A 57 -16.66 -17.02 -1.74
N ASP A 58 -17.78 -16.54 -2.29
CA ASP A 58 -18.07 -16.47 -3.73
C ASP A 58 -17.12 -15.54 -4.49
N ARG A 59 -16.49 -14.59 -3.80
CA ARG A 59 -15.52 -13.64 -4.38
C ARG A 59 -14.06 -14.11 -4.26
N LYS A 60 -13.80 -15.21 -3.58
CA LYS A 60 -12.45 -15.77 -3.45
C LYS A 60 -11.90 -16.25 -4.81
N LYS A 61 -10.62 -16.01 -5.04
CA LYS A 61 -9.86 -16.55 -6.17
C LYS A 61 -8.72 -17.38 -5.64
N LYS A 62 -8.66 -18.66 -6.03
CA LYS A 62 -7.65 -19.61 -5.53
C LYS A 62 -7.61 -19.69 -4.00
N GLY A 63 -8.77 -19.63 -3.36
CA GLY A 63 -8.89 -19.72 -1.90
C GLY A 63 -8.71 -18.42 -1.13
N GLU A 64 -8.35 -17.31 -1.80
CA GLU A 64 -8.08 -16.02 -1.17
C GLU A 64 -9.05 -14.94 -1.65
N LEU A 65 -9.45 -14.06 -0.74
CA LEU A 65 -10.17 -12.84 -1.08
C LEU A 65 -9.14 -11.72 -1.36
N LYS A 66 -9.05 -11.34 -2.64
CA LYS A 66 -8.06 -10.35 -3.10
C LYS A 66 -8.70 -8.99 -3.37
N SER A 67 -7.94 -7.91 -3.19
CA SER A 67 -8.34 -6.54 -3.56
C SER A 67 -8.81 -6.43 -5.02
N GLY A 68 -8.23 -7.23 -5.93
CA GLY A 68 -8.65 -7.29 -7.34
C GLY A 68 -10.08 -7.82 -7.58
N THR A 69 -10.84 -8.14 -6.51
CA THR A 69 -12.28 -8.36 -6.60
C THR A 69 -13.04 -7.05 -6.95
N ILE A 70 -12.47 -5.90 -6.57
CA ILE A 70 -12.93 -4.58 -7.01
C ILE A 70 -12.03 -4.16 -8.19
N LYS A 71 -12.61 -4.11 -9.39
CA LYS A 71 -11.82 -3.79 -10.59
C LYS A 71 -11.54 -2.29 -10.69
N PRO A 72 -10.39 -1.86 -11.25
CA PRO A 72 -10.06 -0.43 -11.41
C PRO A 72 -11.16 0.38 -12.10
N LYS A 73 -11.86 -0.18 -13.09
CA LYS A 73 -12.98 0.46 -13.76
C LYS A 73 -14.18 0.81 -12.86
N GLN A 74 -14.24 0.23 -11.67
CA GLN A 74 -15.27 0.51 -10.68
C GLN A 74 -14.84 1.63 -9.71
N LEU A 75 -13.63 2.17 -9.88
CA LEU A 75 -13.02 3.21 -9.03
C LEU A 75 -12.70 4.48 -9.83
N VAL A 76 -13.37 4.71 -10.98
CA VAL A 76 -13.08 5.84 -11.89
C VAL A 76 -13.14 7.19 -11.16
N HIS A 77 -14.05 7.33 -10.20
CA HIS A 77 -14.14 8.52 -9.33
C HIS A 77 -13.88 8.16 -7.85
N GLY A 78 -12.93 7.23 -7.61
CA GLY A 78 -12.64 6.72 -6.28
C GLY A 78 -13.80 5.91 -5.70
N PHE A 79 -13.92 5.92 -4.38
CA PHE A 79 -14.97 5.18 -3.66
C PHE A 79 -16.39 5.61 -4.02
N ALA A 80 -16.60 6.85 -4.51
CA ALA A 80 -17.90 7.37 -4.91
C ALA A 80 -18.48 6.62 -6.12
N SER A 81 -17.69 5.92 -6.92
CA SER A 81 -18.16 5.14 -8.08
C SER A 81 -18.49 3.68 -7.75
N LEU A 82 -18.30 3.25 -6.51
CA LEU A 82 -18.57 1.87 -6.13
C LEU A 82 -20.07 1.58 -6.11
N ASN A 83 -20.43 0.40 -6.60
CA ASN A 83 -21.79 -0.11 -6.44
C ASN A 83 -22.04 -0.56 -4.99
N GLU A 84 -23.30 -0.69 -4.63
CA GLU A 84 -23.75 -1.06 -3.28
C GLU A 84 -23.07 -2.33 -2.74
N ALA A 85 -22.90 -3.36 -3.58
CA ALA A 85 -22.30 -4.62 -3.19
C ALA A 85 -20.80 -4.46 -2.83
N ASN A 86 -20.08 -3.55 -3.47
CA ASN A 86 -18.69 -3.26 -3.16
C ASN A 86 -18.56 -2.30 -1.97
N VAL A 87 -19.50 -1.35 -1.82
CA VAL A 87 -19.57 -0.51 -0.60
C VAL A 87 -19.80 -1.39 0.62
N LYS A 88 -20.72 -2.35 0.54
CA LYS A 88 -20.96 -3.30 1.62
C LYS A 88 -19.74 -4.18 1.93
N LEU A 89 -19.06 -4.69 0.90
CA LEU A 89 -17.81 -5.45 1.07
C LEU A 89 -16.76 -4.65 1.84
N LEU A 90 -16.54 -3.38 1.45
CA LEU A 90 -15.56 -2.53 2.13
C LEU A 90 -16.00 -2.15 3.54
N GLY A 91 -17.27 -1.87 3.76
CA GLY A 91 -17.82 -1.60 5.09
C GLY A 91 -17.63 -2.79 6.03
N ASP A 92 -17.94 -3.99 5.57
CA ASP A 92 -17.72 -5.22 6.34
C ASP A 92 -16.22 -5.50 6.58
N PHE A 93 -15.36 -5.21 5.59
CA PHE A 93 -13.91 -5.31 5.77
C PHE A 93 -13.40 -4.34 6.84
N PHE A 94 -13.80 -3.07 6.76
CA PHE A 94 -13.38 -2.09 7.76
C PHE A 94 -13.95 -2.36 9.15
N SER A 95 -15.09 -3.03 9.26
CA SER A 95 -15.67 -3.42 10.55
C SER A 95 -14.90 -4.53 11.29
N ILE A 96 -13.92 -5.18 10.63
CA ILE A 96 -13.01 -6.13 11.30
C ILE A 96 -12.13 -5.39 12.32
N PHE A 97 -11.78 -4.14 12.03
CA PHE A 97 -10.89 -3.30 12.83
C PHE A 97 -11.68 -2.54 13.90
N ASP A 98 -11.10 -2.43 15.06
CA ASP A 98 -11.65 -1.73 16.23
C ASP A 98 -10.57 -0.87 16.92
N GLU A 99 -10.87 -0.31 18.07
CA GLU A 99 -9.95 0.51 18.87
C GLU A 99 -8.70 -0.24 19.36
N ASN A 100 -8.68 -1.58 19.26
CA ASN A 100 -7.52 -2.41 19.61
C ASN A 100 -6.68 -2.79 18.39
N SER A 101 -7.06 -2.28 17.22
CA SER A 101 -6.37 -2.52 15.95
C SER A 101 -5.50 -1.33 15.57
N TYR A 102 -4.35 -1.61 14.99
CA TYR A 102 -3.43 -0.62 14.43
C TYR A 102 -3.36 -0.82 12.92
N ILE A 103 -3.54 0.26 12.18
CA ILE A 103 -3.36 0.28 10.72
C ILE A 103 -2.37 1.39 10.41
N TYR A 104 -1.27 1.04 9.77
CA TYR A 104 -0.31 2.00 9.26
C TYR A 104 -0.12 1.77 7.76
N LEU A 105 -0.36 2.82 6.97
CA LEU A 105 -0.17 2.81 5.53
C LEU A 105 1.02 3.69 5.19
N PHE A 106 1.92 3.17 4.37
CA PHE A 106 3.08 3.86 3.88
C PHE A 106 3.07 3.85 2.35
N CYS A 107 3.26 5.02 1.76
CA CYS A 107 3.39 5.18 0.32
C CYS A 107 4.71 5.91 0.03
N ALA A 108 5.48 5.38 -0.89
CA ALA A 108 6.75 5.97 -1.30
C ALA A 108 6.98 5.83 -2.80
N SER A 109 7.79 6.70 -3.36
CA SER A 109 8.37 6.57 -4.68
C SER A 109 9.56 5.61 -4.64
N LYS A 110 9.60 4.64 -5.54
CA LYS A 110 10.75 3.75 -5.68
C LYS A 110 11.99 4.49 -6.19
N ILE A 111 11.79 5.43 -7.12
CA ILE A 111 12.89 6.25 -7.65
C ILE A 111 13.47 7.11 -6.53
N GLU A 112 12.63 7.76 -5.74
CA GLU A 112 13.08 8.55 -4.59
C GLU A 112 13.86 7.68 -3.59
N TYR A 113 13.37 6.48 -3.29
CA TYR A 113 14.06 5.55 -2.43
C TYR A 113 15.45 5.19 -2.98
N VAL A 114 15.56 4.84 -4.27
CA VAL A 114 16.83 4.49 -4.92
C VAL A 114 17.79 5.68 -4.88
N ILE A 115 17.36 6.88 -5.24
CA ILE A 115 18.17 8.10 -5.19
C ILE A 115 18.64 8.37 -3.76
N THR A 116 17.77 8.22 -2.78
CA THR A 116 18.13 8.35 -1.36
C THR A 116 19.21 7.35 -0.95
N GLN A 117 19.14 6.09 -1.40
CA GLN A 117 20.16 5.08 -1.10
C GLN A 117 21.50 5.39 -1.79
N ILE A 118 21.50 5.82 -3.05
CA ILE A 118 22.70 6.22 -3.78
C ILE A 118 23.43 7.36 -3.05
N PHE A 119 22.68 8.33 -2.56
CA PHE A 119 23.25 9.51 -1.90
C PHE A 119 23.22 9.43 -0.36
N LYS A 120 23.07 8.23 0.21
CA LYS A 120 22.97 8.03 1.67
C LYS A 120 24.17 8.57 2.46
N GLY A 121 25.35 8.51 1.88
CA GLY A 121 26.61 9.00 2.49
C GLY A 121 26.79 10.52 2.41
N TYR A 122 25.98 11.21 1.63
CA TYR A 122 26.08 12.65 1.44
C TYR A 122 25.10 13.38 2.36
N ARG A 123 25.56 14.45 2.97
CA ARG A 123 24.78 15.28 3.91
C ARG A 123 24.73 16.73 3.44
N ASN A 124 23.78 17.47 3.97
CA ASN A 124 23.71 18.90 3.77
C ASN A 124 24.97 19.59 4.31
N SER A 125 25.43 20.61 3.61
CA SER A 125 26.53 21.47 4.01
C SER A 125 26.13 22.94 3.87
N VAL A 126 26.98 23.84 4.33
CA VAL A 126 26.75 25.28 4.21
C VAL A 126 26.61 25.74 2.74
N PHE A 127 27.22 25.00 1.82
CA PHE A 127 27.28 25.36 0.39
C PHE A 127 26.34 24.50 -0.48
N PHE A 128 25.74 23.45 0.06
CA PHE A 128 24.99 22.50 -0.75
C PHE A 128 23.86 21.82 0.03
N ASP A 129 22.64 22.01 -0.48
CA ASP A 129 21.45 21.35 0.02
C ASP A 129 21.27 20.01 -0.70
N MET A 130 21.62 18.93 -0.02
CA MET A 130 21.55 17.57 -0.57
C MET A 130 20.09 17.09 -0.73
N ASP A 131 19.18 17.53 0.10
CA ASP A 131 17.78 17.14 0.03
C ASP A 131 17.10 17.81 -1.19
N ALA A 132 17.40 19.08 -1.45
CA ALA A 132 16.98 19.77 -2.67
C ALA A 132 17.59 19.13 -3.94
N ALA A 133 18.85 18.70 -3.88
CA ALA A 133 19.51 18.01 -4.98
C ALA A 133 18.86 16.65 -5.29
N ARG A 134 18.59 15.82 -4.27
CA ARG A 134 17.89 14.54 -4.42
C ARG A 134 16.52 14.74 -5.05
N TYR A 135 15.74 15.68 -4.53
CA TYR A 135 14.44 16.02 -5.09
C TYR A 135 14.52 16.44 -6.56
N SER A 136 15.51 17.26 -6.92
CA SER A 136 15.72 17.71 -8.30
C SER A 136 16.08 16.55 -9.24
N ILE A 137 16.89 15.59 -8.78
CA ILE A 137 17.24 14.39 -9.54
C ILE A 137 15.98 13.51 -9.74
N VAL A 138 15.21 13.26 -8.70
CA VAL A 138 13.95 12.50 -8.79
C VAL A 138 13.02 13.18 -9.79
N LYS A 139 12.81 14.49 -9.66
CA LYS A 139 11.97 15.28 -10.56
C LYS A 139 12.44 15.17 -12.01
N ALA A 140 13.75 15.29 -12.26
CA ALA A 140 14.30 15.14 -13.61
C ALA A 140 14.00 13.75 -14.21
N ILE A 141 14.19 12.67 -13.44
CA ILE A 141 13.95 11.30 -13.91
C ILE A 141 12.47 11.05 -14.23
N VAL A 142 11.56 11.60 -13.43
CA VAL A 142 10.10 11.36 -13.58
C VAL A 142 9.49 12.26 -14.64
N THR A 143 10.11 13.40 -14.97
CA THR A 143 9.54 14.39 -15.91
C THR A 143 10.06 14.22 -17.34
N TYR A 144 11.24 13.62 -17.53
CA TYR A 144 11.91 13.44 -18.83
C TYR A 144 12.10 11.95 -19.17
#